data_97f12342dbf537c693d5fcd931b59499
#
_entry.id   97f12342dbf537c693d5fcd931b59499
#
_cell.length_a   1.000
_cell.length_b   1.000
_cell.length_c   1.000
_cell.angle_alpha   90.00
_cell.angle_beta   90.00
_cell.angle_gamma   90.00
#
_symmetry.space_group_name_H-M   'P 1'
#
loop_
_entity.id
_entity.type
_entity.pdbx_description
1 polymer ?
#
loop_
_entity_poly.entity_id
_entity_poly.type
_entity_poly.pdbx_seq_one_letter_code
_entity_poly.pdbx_strand_id
1 'polypeptide(L)'
;MAEPPGDPKAVKQDDNGKYLDAKGAPTFSVKPDGTVDWYTYSGFRRYHSECHVCHGPDGEGSTYAPALKDSVKQMNYAEFYGIVVGGKQDLGSGETKVMPALGDNKNVMCYIDDIYVYLRARSDDAIGRGRPAKHEDKPPQATAAEQACLGDKS
;
A
#
# COMPACT_ATOMS: atom_id res chain seq x y z
N MET A 1 -16.82 -12.55 7.66
CA MET A 1 -16.48 -12.03 6.39
C MET A 1 -15.73 -10.71 6.50
N ALA A 2 -14.67 -10.61 5.78
CA ALA A 2 -13.95 -9.37 5.78
C ALA A 2 -14.80 -8.29 5.15
N GLU A 3 -14.75 -7.11 5.70
CA GLU A 3 -15.44 -6.04 5.03
C GLU A 3 -14.73 -5.73 3.72
N PRO A 4 -15.45 -5.14 2.77
CA PRO A 4 -14.84 -4.82 1.49
C PRO A 4 -13.61 -3.96 1.72
N PRO A 5 -12.49 -4.29 1.07
CA PRO A 5 -11.29 -3.48 1.22
C PRO A 5 -11.49 -2.03 0.82
N GLY A 6 -12.56 -1.75 0.12
CA GLY A 6 -12.87 -0.39 -0.27
C GLY A 6 -13.59 0.43 0.77
N ASP A 7 -13.74 -0.06 1.99
CA ASP A 7 -14.34 0.76 3.03
C ASP A 7 -13.24 1.34 3.92
N PRO A 8 -12.68 2.48 3.55
CA PRO A 8 -11.47 2.98 4.16
C PRO A 8 -11.71 3.98 5.28
N LYS A 9 -12.85 3.95 5.90
CA LYS A 9 -13.16 4.98 6.86
C LYS A 9 -12.19 4.98 8.01
N ALA A 10 -11.38 6.02 8.09
CA ALA A 10 -10.45 6.20 9.18
C ALA A 10 -11.22 6.59 10.43
N VAL A 11 -11.04 5.81 11.51
CA VAL A 11 -11.72 6.08 12.77
C VAL A 11 -10.76 6.45 13.88
N LYS A 12 -9.45 6.24 13.68
CA LYS A 12 -8.45 6.65 14.67
C LYS A 12 -7.08 6.70 14.02
N GLN A 13 -6.10 7.23 14.75
CA GLN A 13 -4.70 7.20 14.35
C GLN A 13 -3.92 6.42 15.39
N ASP A 14 -2.88 5.72 14.96
CA ASP A 14 -1.97 5.04 15.88
C ASP A 14 -0.88 6.01 16.35
N ASP A 15 0.07 5.49 17.13
CA ASP A 15 1.14 6.30 17.71
C ASP A 15 2.07 6.90 16.65
N ASN A 16 2.09 6.35 15.47
CA ASN A 16 2.93 6.83 14.38
C ASN A 16 2.17 7.75 13.42
N GLY A 17 0.91 8.05 13.73
CA GLY A 17 0.10 8.91 12.90
C GLY A 17 -0.58 8.21 11.74
N LYS A 18 -0.50 6.89 11.66
CA LYS A 18 -1.20 6.15 10.63
C LYS A 18 -2.68 6.11 10.94
N TYR A 19 -3.49 6.30 9.92
CA TYR A 19 -4.94 6.17 10.10
C TYR A 19 -5.34 4.70 10.06
N LEU A 20 -6.28 4.34 10.91
CA LEU A 20 -6.77 2.97 11.04
C LEU A 20 -8.28 2.96 10.89
N ASP A 21 -8.79 1.90 10.29
CA ASP A 21 -10.23 1.73 10.14
C ASP A 21 -10.81 1.06 11.39
N ALA A 22 -12.11 0.76 11.36
CA ALA A 22 -12.80 0.20 12.51
C ALA A 22 -12.27 -1.17 12.93
N LYS A 23 -11.60 -1.86 12.02
CA LYS A 23 -11.02 -3.18 12.31
C LYS A 23 -9.55 -3.11 12.68
N GLY A 24 -9.00 -1.90 12.74
CA GLY A 24 -7.60 -1.72 13.08
C GLY A 24 -6.64 -1.86 11.90
N ALA A 25 -7.14 -2.01 10.69
CA ALA A 25 -6.28 -2.09 9.53
C ALA A 25 -5.88 -0.69 9.06
N PRO A 26 -4.68 -0.54 8.46
CA PRO A 26 -4.27 0.75 7.93
C PRO A 26 -5.21 1.22 6.81
N THR A 27 -5.48 2.51 6.80
CA THR A 27 -6.29 3.10 5.74
C THR A 27 -5.79 4.50 5.42
N PHE A 28 -6.32 5.06 4.35
CA PHE A 28 -5.94 6.38 3.89
C PHE A 28 -6.86 7.45 4.48
N SER A 29 -6.44 8.70 4.34
CA SER A 29 -7.28 9.85 4.65
C SER A 29 -7.13 10.85 3.51
N VAL A 30 -8.24 11.23 2.90
CA VAL A 30 -8.26 12.24 1.84
C VAL A 30 -9.23 13.33 2.26
N LYS A 31 -8.69 14.54 2.39
CA LYS A 31 -9.50 15.69 2.80
C LYS A 31 -10.31 16.22 1.62
N PRO A 32 -11.34 17.04 1.88
CA PRO A 32 -12.16 17.56 0.77
C PRO A 32 -11.38 18.33 -0.28
N ASP A 33 -10.24 18.94 0.07
CA ASP A 33 -9.41 19.68 -0.90
C ASP A 33 -8.42 18.75 -1.64
N GLY A 34 -8.49 17.44 -1.39
CA GLY A 34 -7.60 16.48 -2.03
C GLY A 34 -6.32 16.18 -1.27
N THR A 35 -6.10 16.81 -0.12
CA THR A 35 -4.88 16.54 0.67
C THR A 35 -4.92 15.13 1.22
N VAL A 36 -3.90 14.33 0.88
CA VAL A 36 -3.80 12.94 1.38
C VAL A 36 -2.91 12.91 2.62
N ASP A 37 -3.10 11.89 3.45
CA ASP A 37 -2.21 11.68 4.58
C ASP A 37 -0.80 11.33 4.10
N TRP A 38 0.17 11.50 4.99
CA TRP A 38 1.56 11.24 4.64
C TRP A 38 1.78 9.81 4.13
N TYR A 39 1.16 8.83 4.78
CA TYR A 39 1.43 7.43 4.43
C TYR A 39 0.89 7.07 3.05
N THR A 40 -0.23 7.66 2.64
CA THR A 40 -0.74 7.47 1.28
C THR A 40 0.21 8.06 0.24
N TYR A 41 0.76 9.24 0.51
CA TYR A 41 1.74 9.85 -0.37
C TYR A 41 3.03 9.02 -0.41
N SER A 42 3.51 8.59 0.75
CA SER A 42 4.68 7.72 0.82
C SER A 42 4.44 6.43 0.03
N GLY A 43 3.24 5.88 0.16
CA GLY A 43 2.88 4.66 -0.57
C GLY A 43 2.91 4.83 -2.07
N PHE A 44 2.48 5.99 -2.56
CA PHE A 44 2.63 6.30 -3.98
C PHE A 44 4.09 6.18 -4.40
N ARG A 45 4.98 6.79 -3.64
CA ARG A 45 6.41 6.79 -3.97
C ARG A 45 7.00 5.38 -3.90
N ARG A 46 6.66 4.65 -2.83
CA ARG A 46 7.23 3.31 -2.63
C ARG A 46 6.68 2.31 -3.63
N TYR A 47 5.40 2.40 -3.93
CA TYR A 47 4.80 1.53 -4.94
C TYR A 47 5.53 1.69 -6.28
N HIS A 48 5.77 2.92 -6.69
CA HIS A 48 6.40 3.17 -7.99
C HIS A 48 7.90 2.85 -7.98
N SER A 49 8.50 2.73 -6.81
CA SER A 49 9.90 2.27 -6.72
C SER A 49 10.01 0.75 -6.80
N GLU A 50 9.07 0.03 -6.18
CA GLU A 50 9.26 -1.40 -5.93
C GLU A 50 8.28 -2.30 -6.64
N CYS A 51 7.14 -1.81 -7.06
CA CYS A 51 6.05 -2.67 -7.52
C CYS A 51 5.62 -2.42 -8.95
N HIS A 52 5.76 -1.20 -9.46
CA HIS A 52 5.11 -0.86 -10.72
C HIS A 52 5.75 -1.54 -11.93
N VAL A 53 6.97 -2.04 -11.82
CA VAL A 53 7.61 -2.73 -12.93
C VAL A 53 6.74 -3.90 -13.41
N CYS A 54 6.13 -4.62 -12.46
CA CYS A 54 5.24 -5.74 -12.79
C CYS A 54 3.78 -5.32 -12.86
N HIS A 55 3.35 -4.48 -11.92
CA HIS A 55 1.93 -4.19 -11.73
C HIS A 55 1.46 -2.92 -12.41
N GLY A 56 2.33 -2.25 -13.13
CA GLY A 56 2.00 -1.03 -13.86
C GLY A 56 1.92 0.18 -12.97
N PRO A 57 2.03 1.37 -13.56
CA PRO A 57 1.91 2.60 -12.79
C PRO A 57 0.52 2.72 -12.20
N ASP A 58 0.44 3.31 -11.03
CA ASP A 58 -0.82 3.58 -10.33
C ASP A 58 -1.66 2.34 -10.04
N GLY A 59 -1.05 1.16 -10.07
CA GLY A 59 -1.76 -0.08 -9.78
C GLY A 59 -2.71 -0.52 -10.88
N GLU A 60 -2.51 -0.03 -12.11
CA GLU A 60 -3.44 -0.30 -13.23
C GLU A 60 -3.20 -1.65 -13.89
N GLY A 61 -2.10 -2.32 -13.56
CA GLY A 61 -1.80 -3.62 -14.15
C GLY A 61 -0.90 -3.52 -15.36
N SER A 62 -0.45 -4.66 -15.82
CA SER A 62 0.40 -4.79 -16.98
C SER A 62 0.14 -6.13 -17.63
N THR A 63 0.84 -6.43 -18.73
CA THR A 63 0.74 -7.75 -19.34
C THR A 63 1.32 -8.84 -18.45
N TYR A 64 2.15 -8.47 -17.48
CA TYR A 64 2.79 -9.42 -16.58
C TYR A 64 1.97 -9.72 -15.33
N ALA A 65 1.29 -8.72 -14.78
CA ALA A 65 0.58 -8.87 -13.51
C ALA A 65 -0.74 -8.10 -13.52
N PRO A 66 -1.70 -8.53 -12.71
CA PRO A 66 -3.03 -7.90 -12.71
C PRO A 66 -3.02 -6.50 -12.12
N ALA A 67 -4.10 -5.76 -12.36
CA ALA A 67 -4.28 -4.46 -11.77
C ALA A 67 -4.46 -4.59 -10.26
N LEU A 68 -3.52 -4.06 -9.49
CA LEU A 68 -3.58 -4.16 -8.04
C LEU A 68 -4.72 -3.37 -7.44
N LYS A 69 -5.11 -2.27 -8.08
CA LYS A 69 -6.26 -1.52 -7.59
C LYS A 69 -7.54 -2.35 -7.61
N ASP A 70 -7.61 -3.33 -8.49
CA ASP A 70 -8.75 -4.25 -8.51
C ASP A 70 -8.54 -5.44 -7.58
N SER A 71 -7.32 -5.95 -7.51
CA SER A 71 -7.01 -7.07 -6.63
C SER A 71 -7.19 -6.72 -5.17
N VAL A 72 -6.81 -5.51 -4.77
CA VAL A 72 -6.93 -5.07 -3.38
C VAL A 72 -8.39 -5.00 -2.93
N LYS A 73 -9.32 -4.78 -3.85
CA LYS A 73 -10.75 -4.82 -3.51
C LYS A 73 -11.20 -6.20 -3.01
N GLN A 74 -10.48 -7.23 -3.39
CA GLN A 74 -10.87 -8.61 -3.10
C GLN A 74 -10.14 -9.18 -1.90
N MET A 75 -9.29 -8.42 -1.24
CA MET A 75 -8.50 -8.96 -0.14
C MET A 75 -8.45 -7.98 1.02
N ASN A 76 -8.23 -8.52 2.22
CA ASN A 76 -8.04 -7.70 3.40
C ASN A 76 -6.54 -7.44 3.61
N TYR A 77 -6.23 -6.66 4.65
CA TYR A 77 -4.85 -6.30 4.94
C TYR A 77 -3.98 -7.53 5.20
N ALA A 78 -4.49 -8.50 5.96
CA ALA A 78 -3.71 -9.69 6.27
C ALA A 78 -3.37 -10.49 5.02
N GLU A 79 -4.32 -10.61 4.10
CA GLU A 79 -4.10 -11.30 2.83
C GLU A 79 -3.07 -10.58 1.98
N PHE A 80 -3.18 -9.25 1.90
CA PHE A 80 -2.21 -8.45 1.17
C PHE A 80 -0.82 -8.63 1.75
N TYR A 81 -0.71 -8.52 3.08
CA TYR A 81 0.56 -8.64 3.79
C TYR A 81 1.19 -10.02 3.50
N GLY A 82 0.39 -11.07 3.60
CA GLY A 82 0.88 -12.43 3.37
C GLY A 82 1.41 -12.64 1.97
N ILE A 83 0.75 -12.08 0.97
CA ILE A 83 1.19 -12.20 -0.42
C ILE A 83 2.51 -11.46 -0.63
N VAL A 84 2.65 -10.27 -0.07
CA VAL A 84 3.89 -9.51 -0.22
C VAL A 84 5.06 -10.24 0.44
N VAL A 85 4.85 -10.75 1.64
CA VAL A 85 5.90 -11.45 2.39
C VAL A 85 6.29 -12.75 1.72
N GLY A 86 5.32 -13.55 1.33
CA GLY A 86 5.54 -14.92 0.85
C GLY A 86 5.55 -15.10 -0.66
N GLY A 87 5.14 -14.07 -1.38
CA GLY A 87 5.03 -14.17 -2.83
C GLY A 87 3.79 -14.91 -3.27
N LYS A 88 3.65 -15.06 -4.57
CA LYS A 88 2.50 -15.74 -5.15
C LYS A 88 2.90 -16.34 -6.49
N GLN A 89 2.40 -17.53 -6.79
CA GLN A 89 2.65 -18.19 -8.04
C GLN A 89 1.31 -18.55 -8.68
N ASP A 90 1.12 -18.14 -9.92
CA ASP A 90 -0.09 -18.44 -10.66
C ASP A 90 0.25 -19.47 -11.74
N LEU A 91 -0.24 -20.67 -11.56
CA LEU A 91 0.02 -21.78 -12.49
C LEU A 91 -1.18 -22.10 -13.36
N GLY A 92 -2.27 -21.36 -13.21
CA GLY A 92 -3.53 -21.76 -13.81
C GLY A 92 -3.77 -21.31 -15.23
N SER A 93 -2.92 -20.44 -15.77
CA SER A 93 -3.19 -19.79 -17.04
C SER A 93 -2.32 -20.30 -18.20
N GLY A 94 -1.63 -21.41 -18.00
CA GLY A 94 -0.73 -21.92 -19.04
C GLY A 94 0.61 -21.23 -19.08
N GLU A 95 0.76 -20.13 -18.41
CA GLU A 95 2.03 -19.45 -18.16
C GLU A 95 2.25 -19.39 -16.68
N THR A 96 3.46 -19.61 -16.25
CA THR A 96 3.80 -19.44 -14.85
C THR A 96 4.09 -17.97 -14.60
N LYS A 97 3.28 -17.34 -13.76
CA LYS A 97 3.52 -15.98 -13.31
C LYS A 97 3.86 -16.02 -11.85
N VAL A 98 4.98 -15.42 -11.48
CA VAL A 98 5.48 -15.47 -10.12
C VAL A 98 5.66 -14.08 -9.59
N MET A 99 5.03 -13.80 -8.45
CA MET A 99 5.38 -12.64 -7.66
C MET A 99 6.39 -13.11 -6.62
N PRO A 100 7.61 -12.56 -6.60
CA PRO A 100 8.60 -13.03 -5.64
C PRO A 100 8.20 -12.69 -4.22
N ALA A 101 8.73 -13.44 -3.28
CA ALA A 101 8.57 -13.15 -1.86
C ALA A 101 9.41 -11.92 -1.53
N LEU A 102 8.82 -10.96 -0.87
CA LEU A 102 9.49 -9.69 -0.56
C LEU A 102 9.69 -9.48 0.93
N GLY A 103 9.46 -10.52 1.73
CA GLY A 103 9.56 -10.42 3.19
C GLY A 103 10.93 -10.04 3.70
N ASP A 104 11.98 -10.27 2.92
CA ASP A 104 13.34 -9.87 3.30
C ASP A 104 13.79 -8.56 2.69
N ASN A 105 12.93 -7.92 1.92
CA ASN A 105 13.27 -6.67 1.24
C ASN A 105 12.82 -5.49 2.11
N LYS A 106 13.77 -4.85 2.77
CA LYS A 106 13.44 -3.74 3.67
C LYS A 106 12.84 -2.54 2.95
N ASN A 107 13.18 -2.33 1.69
CA ASN A 107 12.59 -1.24 0.93
C ASN A 107 11.11 -1.46 0.65
N VAL A 108 10.64 -2.69 0.80
CA VAL A 108 9.23 -3.01 0.72
C VAL A 108 8.63 -3.12 2.12
N MET A 109 9.24 -3.93 2.98
CA MET A 109 8.62 -4.26 4.27
C MET A 109 8.55 -3.08 5.23
N CYS A 110 9.52 -2.18 5.19
CA CYS A 110 9.45 -1.00 6.05
C CYS A 110 8.38 -0.01 5.61
N TYR A 111 7.83 -0.19 4.43
CA TYR A 111 6.81 0.70 3.87
C TYR A 111 5.57 -0.06 3.40
N ILE A 112 5.39 -1.29 3.87
CA ILE A 112 4.30 -2.13 3.38
C ILE A 112 2.93 -1.53 3.70
N ASP A 113 2.79 -0.91 4.86
CA ASP A 113 1.53 -0.26 5.21
C ASP A 113 1.28 0.94 4.32
N ASP A 114 2.34 1.71 4.02
CA ASP A 114 2.23 2.87 3.14
C ASP A 114 1.75 2.43 1.75
N ILE A 115 2.35 1.37 1.23
CA ILE A 115 1.97 0.83 -0.08
C ILE A 115 0.52 0.36 -0.04
N TYR A 116 0.14 -0.33 1.02
CA TYR A 116 -1.22 -0.84 1.15
C TYR A 116 -2.25 0.30 1.16
N VAL A 117 -2.01 1.35 1.95
CA VAL A 117 -3.00 2.43 2.03
C VAL A 117 -3.07 3.22 0.71
N TYR A 118 -1.96 3.35 0.00
CA TYR A 118 -1.98 3.95 -1.33
C TYR A 118 -2.87 3.11 -2.28
N LEU A 119 -2.65 1.80 -2.32
CA LEU A 119 -3.42 0.92 -3.20
C LEU A 119 -4.90 0.89 -2.79
N ARG A 120 -5.17 0.96 -1.50
CA ARG A 120 -6.54 1.02 -1.00
C ARG A 120 -7.23 2.29 -1.47
N ALA A 121 -6.51 3.43 -1.43
CA ALA A 121 -7.06 4.70 -1.93
C ALA A 121 -7.33 4.64 -3.43
N ARG A 122 -6.44 4.02 -4.20
CA ARG A 122 -6.66 3.82 -5.63
C ARG A 122 -7.83 2.88 -5.88
N SER A 123 -7.90 1.80 -5.12
CA SER A 123 -8.96 0.80 -5.23
C SER A 123 -10.33 1.41 -4.98
N ASP A 124 -10.39 2.35 -4.07
CA ASP A 124 -11.63 3.00 -3.64
C ASP A 124 -11.95 4.25 -4.47
N ASP A 125 -11.14 4.54 -5.47
CA ASP A 125 -11.24 5.75 -6.29
C ASP A 125 -11.20 7.04 -5.47
N ALA A 126 -10.59 6.99 -4.29
CA ALA A 126 -10.42 8.17 -3.45
C ALA A 126 -9.36 9.11 -4.02
N ILE A 127 -8.42 8.57 -4.78
CA ILE A 127 -7.41 9.37 -5.50
C ILE A 127 -7.32 8.86 -6.93
N GLY A 128 -6.93 9.76 -7.82
CA GLY A 128 -6.76 9.41 -9.23
C GLY A 128 -5.36 8.90 -9.52
N ARG A 129 -5.05 8.79 -10.79
CA ARG A 129 -3.72 8.39 -11.23
C ARG A 129 -2.74 9.54 -11.03
N GLY A 130 -1.48 9.17 -10.89
CA GLY A 130 -0.41 10.13 -10.77
C GLY A 130 -0.09 10.49 -9.34
N ARG A 131 0.84 11.41 -9.19
CA ARG A 131 1.32 11.82 -7.89
C ARG A 131 0.28 12.71 -7.21
N PRO A 132 -0.08 12.42 -5.96
CA PRO A 132 -0.97 13.31 -5.22
C PRO A 132 -0.33 14.71 -5.11
N ALA A 133 -1.11 15.74 -5.45
CA ALA A 133 -0.59 17.09 -5.50
C ALA A 133 -0.39 17.70 -4.11
N LYS A 134 -1.18 17.25 -3.15
CA LYS A 134 -1.15 17.78 -1.79
C LYS A 134 -1.10 16.64 -0.80
N HIS A 135 -0.23 16.76 0.20
CA HIS A 135 -0.15 15.74 1.25
C HIS A 135 0.19 16.39 2.57
N GLU A 136 -0.14 15.71 3.65
CA GLU A 136 0.24 16.13 4.99
C GLU A 136 1.74 16.00 5.16
N ASP A 137 2.29 16.73 6.12
CA ASP A 137 3.71 16.65 6.43
C ASP A 137 4.04 15.29 7.02
N LYS A 138 5.28 14.87 6.82
CA LYS A 138 5.76 13.62 7.39
C LYS A 138 5.81 13.74 8.91
N PRO A 139 5.10 12.87 9.64
CA PRO A 139 5.17 12.90 11.10
C PRO A 139 6.57 12.54 11.59
N PRO A 140 7.07 13.16 12.66
CA PRO A 140 8.37 12.77 13.22
C PRO A 140 8.43 11.30 13.59
N GLN A 141 7.33 10.75 14.05
CA GLN A 141 7.24 9.33 14.40
C GLN A 141 7.49 8.43 13.18
N ALA A 142 7.10 8.90 11.98
CA ALA A 142 7.35 8.13 10.76
C ALA A 142 8.86 8.03 10.49
N THR A 143 9.60 9.11 10.69
CA THR A 143 11.04 9.08 10.52
C THR A 143 11.70 8.13 11.50
N ALA A 144 11.28 8.17 12.76
CA ALA A 144 11.83 7.28 13.79
C ALA A 144 11.54 5.82 13.47
N ALA A 145 10.31 5.53 13.03
CA ALA A 145 9.94 4.16 12.69
C ALA A 145 10.71 3.65 11.48
N GLU A 146 10.93 4.49 10.48
CA GLU A 146 11.74 4.12 9.32
C GLU A 146 13.16 3.75 9.73
N GLN A 147 13.77 4.59 10.54
CA GLN A 147 15.14 4.32 10.97
C GLN A 147 15.23 3.02 11.75
N ALA A 148 14.28 2.78 12.63
CA ALA A 148 14.25 1.54 13.39
C ALA A 148 14.08 0.33 12.47
N CYS A 149 13.20 0.43 11.48
CA CYS A 149 12.93 -0.67 10.57
C CYS A 149 14.11 -0.94 9.63
N LEU A 150 14.70 0.13 9.08
CA LEU A 150 15.79 -0.01 8.13
C LEU A 150 17.10 -0.44 8.79
N GLY A 151 17.16 -0.40 10.11
CA GLY A 151 18.35 -0.79 10.86
C GLY A 151 19.33 0.31 11.01
N ASP A 152 18.94 1.47 10.66
CA ASP A 152 19.68 2.67 10.89
C ASP A 152 21.14 2.56 10.75
N LYS A 153 21.70 2.64 10.33
CA LYS A 153 22.91 2.57 10.48
C LYS A 153 23.57 3.28 10.04
N SER A 154 23.50 3.59 10.03
CA SER A 154 24.24 4.26 9.83
C SER A 154 25.00 4.45 9.32
#